data_00086b6aeb7ac72736687f9c227a9113
#
_entry.id   00086b6aeb7ac72736687f9c227a9113
#
_cell.length_a   1.000
_cell.length_b   1.000
_cell.length_c   1.000
_cell.angle_alpha   90.00
_cell.angle_beta   90.00
_cell.angle_gamma   90.00
#
_symmetry.space_group_name_H-M   'P 1'
#
loop_
_entity.id
_entity.type
_entity.pdbx_description
1 polymer ?
#
loop_
_entity_poly.entity_id
_entity_poly.type
_entity_poly.pdbx_seq_one_letter_code
_entity_poly.pdbx_strand_id
1 'polypeptide(L)'
;MNDTAAETRSVILERELPYPPEKIWRALTQPEMMEEWLMKTDFQPTVDHRFHFSADWGGVDCQVLAVEPHRSLAYSWAANGLESTVTWTLTPTGAGTQLRMEQEGFRPGQEQFYTGAQYGWQRFFGNLETTLARLH
;
A
#
# COMPACT_ATOMS: atom_id res chain seq x y z
N MET A 1 27.18 8.00 -17.63
CA MET A 1 26.55 7.72 -17.35
C MET A 1 25.83 7.41 -16.58
N ASN A 2 25.72 7.34 -16.33
CA ASN A 2 25.00 7.01 -15.90
C ASN A 2 24.09 7.07 -15.10
N ASP A 3 23.83 7.08 -15.11
CA ASP A 3 22.57 7.29 -14.50
C ASP A 3 22.07 6.20 -13.64
N THR A 4 22.88 5.37 -13.18
CA THR A 4 22.52 4.36 -12.24
C THR A 4 22.00 4.94 -10.96
N ALA A 5 22.43 6.14 -10.62
CA ALA A 5 21.95 6.80 -9.40
C ALA A 5 20.47 7.13 -9.49
N ALA A 6 19.93 7.24 -10.68
CA ALA A 6 18.52 7.53 -10.84
C ALA A 6 17.66 6.28 -10.91
N GLU A 7 18.30 5.12 -10.99
CA GLU A 7 17.53 3.88 -11.06
C GLU A 7 16.96 3.53 -9.71
N THR A 8 15.68 3.23 -9.70
CA THR A 8 15.01 2.77 -8.49
C THR A 8 14.37 1.42 -8.78
N ARG A 9 14.11 0.69 -7.71
CA ARG A 9 13.42 -0.59 -7.82
C ARG A 9 12.06 -0.48 -7.18
N SER A 10 11.18 -1.42 -7.54
CA SER A 10 9.82 -1.47 -7.02
C SER A 10 9.54 -2.84 -6.43
N VAL A 11 8.72 -2.85 -5.38
CA VAL A 11 8.11 -4.08 -4.88
C VAL A 11 6.70 -4.10 -5.44
N ILE A 12 6.34 -5.18 -6.13
CA ILE A 12 5.03 -5.33 -6.75
C ILE A 12 4.42 -6.63 -6.27
N LEU A 13 3.19 -6.56 -5.79
CA LEU A 13 2.41 -7.74 -5.42
C LEU A 13 1.05 -7.66 -6.06
N GLU A 14 0.58 -8.78 -6.58
CA GLU A 14 -0.74 -8.88 -7.19
C GLU A 14 -1.46 -10.09 -6.65
N ARG A 15 -2.74 -9.95 -6.36
CA ARG A 15 -3.59 -11.04 -5.91
C ARG A 15 -4.97 -10.88 -6.52
N GLU A 16 -5.55 -11.98 -6.97
CA GLU A 16 -6.95 -11.98 -7.33
C GLU A 16 -7.74 -12.34 -6.09
N LEU A 17 -8.71 -11.47 -5.73
CA LEU A 17 -9.51 -11.63 -4.52
C LEU A 17 -10.96 -11.82 -4.92
N PRO A 18 -11.68 -12.76 -4.26
CA PRO A 18 -13.07 -13.06 -4.63
C PRO A 18 -14.06 -12.07 -4.03
N TYR A 19 -13.79 -10.78 -4.18
CA TYR A 19 -14.60 -9.71 -3.62
C TYR A 19 -14.73 -8.57 -4.62
N PRO A 20 -15.87 -7.84 -4.59
CA PRO A 20 -16.00 -6.69 -5.50
C PRO A 20 -15.08 -5.55 -5.11
N PRO A 21 -14.73 -4.66 -6.06
CA PRO A 21 -13.82 -3.55 -5.76
C PRO A 21 -14.28 -2.68 -4.60
N GLU A 22 -15.60 -2.47 -4.44
CA GLU A 22 -16.10 -1.63 -3.36
C GLU A 22 -15.71 -2.16 -1.99
N LYS A 23 -15.74 -3.48 -1.82
CA LYS A 23 -15.39 -4.09 -0.54
C LYS A 23 -13.91 -3.93 -0.25
N ILE A 24 -13.07 -4.16 -1.26
CA ILE A 24 -11.63 -4.00 -1.09
C ILE A 24 -11.29 -2.54 -0.85
N TRP A 25 -11.97 -1.63 -1.55
CA TRP A 25 -11.74 -0.20 -1.37
C TRP A 25 -11.99 0.24 0.07
N ARG A 26 -13.03 -0.30 0.71
CA ARG A 26 -13.28 0.03 2.10
C ARG A 26 -12.12 -0.38 3.00
N ALA A 27 -11.55 -1.56 2.76
CA ALA A 27 -10.42 -2.02 3.55
C ALA A 27 -9.18 -1.17 3.31
N LEU A 28 -9.04 -0.59 2.12
CA LEU A 28 -7.89 0.25 1.77
C LEU A 28 -8.02 1.69 2.26
N THR A 29 -9.22 2.14 2.61
CA THR A 29 -9.45 3.56 2.85
C THR A 29 -10.12 3.91 4.18
N GLN A 30 -10.65 2.93 4.91
CA GLN A 30 -11.28 3.20 6.21
C GLN A 30 -10.28 2.88 7.31
N PRO A 31 -9.94 3.87 8.16
CA PRO A 31 -8.91 3.68 9.18
C PRO A 31 -9.14 2.49 10.09
N GLU A 32 -10.39 2.22 10.48
CA GLU A 32 -10.71 1.10 11.35
C GLU A 32 -10.31 -0.22 10.71
N MET A 33 -10.50 -0.33 9.40
CA MET A 33 -10.15 -1.55 8.68
C MET A 33 -8.65 -1.61 8.38
N MET A 34 -8.07 -0.45 8.05
CA MET A 34 -6.63 -0.38 7.77
C MET A 34 -5.82 -0.79 9.00
N GLU A 35 -6.32 -0.48 10.19
CA GLU A 35 -5.64 -0.88 11.43
C GLU A 35 -5.61 -2.39 11.58
N GLU A 36 -6.62 -3.09 11.07
CA GLU A 36 -6.68 -4.55 11.22
C GLU A 36 -5.66 -5.28 10.36
N TRP A 37 -5.37 -4.77 9.15
CA TRP A 37 -4.48 -5.50 8.27
C TRP A 37 -3.14 -4.81 8.04
N LEU A 38 -3.06 -3.53 8.29
CA LEU A 38 -1.84 -2.76 8.01
C LEU A 38 -1.27 -2.14 9.27
N MET A 39 -1.79 -0.98 9.69
CA MET A 39 -1.34 -0.28 10.87
C MET A 39 -2.38 0.77 11.26
N LYS A 40 -2.30 1.23 12.51
CA LYS A 40 -3.15 2.32 12.97
C LYS A 40 -2.85 3.57 12.15
N THR A 41 -3.89 4.31 11.75
CA THR A 41 -3.71 5.45 10.86
C THR A 41 -4.82 6.49 11.03
N ASP A 42 -4.50 7.72 10.61
CA ASP A 42 -5.47 8.82 10.50
C ASP A 42 -5.77 9.14 9.04
N PHE A 43 -5.74 8.14 8.18
CA PHE A 43 -5.95 8.27 6.74
C PHE A 43 -7.30 8.87 6.39
N GLN A 44 -7.33 9.72 5.37
CA GLN A 44 -8.55 10.18 4.70
C GLN A 44 -8.29 10.17 3.19
N PRO A 45 -9.27 9.73 2.39
CA PRO A 45 -9.06 9.62 0.93
C PRO A 45 -9.25 10.97 0.23
N THR A 46 -8.44 11.93 0.61
CA THR A 46 -8.47 13.28 0.06
C THR A 46 -7.07 13.64 -0.42
N VAL A 47 -6.96 14.06 -1.68
CA VAL A 47 -5.66 14.43 -2.26
C VAL A 47 -5.02 15.52 -1.41
N ASP A 48 -3.72 15.37 -1.20
CA ASP A 48 -2.86 16.23 -0.39
C ASP A 48 -3.04 16.10 1.11
N HIS A 49 -3.97 15.27 1.59
CA HIS A 49 -4.10 15.01 3.02
C HIS A 49 -2.84 14.31 3.53
N ARG A 50 -2.27 14.82 4.60
CA ARG A 50 -1.12 14.20 5.25
C ARG A 50 -1.59 13.32 6.38
N PHE A 51 -1.00 12.13 6.47
CA PHE A 51 -1.39 11.16 7.46
C PHE A 51 -0.19 10.30 7.82
N HIS A 52 -0.35 9.44 8.83
CA HIS A 52 0.71 8.51 9.17
C HIS A 52 0.15 7.16 9.55
N PHE A 53 1.01 6.16 9.45
CA PHE A 53 0.79 4.86 10.04
C PHE A 53 1.65 4.77 11.30
N SER A 54 1.11 4.17 12.36
CA SER A 54 1.81 4.04 13.64
C SER A 54 1.84 2.58 14.06
N ALA A 55 3.01 2.14 14.52
CA ALA A 55 3.22 0.78 15.02
C ALA A 55 4.22 0.85 16.16
N ASP A 56 4.41 -0.28 16.85
CA ASP A 56 5.31 -0.34 18.01
C ASP A 56 6.75 0.03 17.63
N TRP A 57 7.17 -0.31 16.41
CA TRP A 57 8.53 -0.03 15.95
C TRP A 57 8.73 1.41 15.47
N GLY A 58 7.67 2.21 15.39
CA GLY A 58 7.76 3.58 14.91
C GLY A 58 6.58 3.89 14.00
N GLY A 59 6.85 4.66 12.93
CA GLY A 59 5.77 5.07 12.06
C GLY A 59 6.23 5.38 10.66
N VAL A 60 5.25 5.68 9.81
CA VAL A 60 5.47 6.04 8.40
C VAL A 60 4.72 7.33 8.13
N ASP A 61 5.40 8.30 7.53
CA ASP A 61 4.78 9.56 7.15
C ASP A 61 4.32 9.47 5.71
N CYS A 62 3.10 9.92 5.46
CA CYS A 62 2.46 9.75 4.16
C CYS A 62 1.72 11.01 3.74
N GLN A 63 1.50 11.11 2.42
CA GLN A 63 0.63 12.13 1.85
C GLN A 63 -0.13 11.51 0.70
N VAL A 64 -1.44 11.75 0.62
CA VAL A 64 -2.27 11.23 -0.45
C VAL A 64 -1.92 11.96 -1.74
N LEU A 65 -1.61 11.21 -2.79
CA LEU A 65 -1.20 11.78 -4.08
C LEU A 65 -2.30 11.69 -5.13
N ALA A 66 -3.08 10.61 -5.12
CA ALA A 66 -4.15 10.41 -6.10
C ALA A 66 -5.22 9.51 -5.52
N VAL A 67 -6.47 9.79 -5.85
CA VAL A 67 -7.61 8.96 -5.43
C VAL A 67 -8.58 8.86 -6.59
N GLU A 68 -8.83 7.63 -7.05
CA GLU A 68 -9.91 7.30 -7.97
C GLU A 68 -10.75 6.22 -7.30
N PRO A 69 -11.90 6.57 -6.74
CA PRO A 69 -12.67 5.60 -5.93
C PRO A 69 -12.89 4.28 -6.65
N HIS A 70 -12.62 3.20 -5.95
CA HIS A 70 -12.79 1.82 -6.40
C HIS A 70 -11.82 1.41 -7.52
N ARG A 71 -10.88 2.28 -7.91
CA ARG A 71 -9.97 1.98 -9.01
C ARG A 71 -8.50 2.12 -8.65
N SER A 72 -8.12 3.23 -8.02
CA SER A 72 -6.72 3.42 -7.68
C SER A 72 -6.54 4.40 -6.54
N LEU A 73 -5.42 4.22 -5.82
CA LEU A 73 -5.07 5.05 -4.68
C LEU A 73 -3.55 5.10 -4.61
N ALA A 74 -3.00 6.30 -4.50
CA ALA A 74 -1.56 6.45 -4.36
C ALA A 74 -1.23 7.40 -3.22
N TYR A 75 -0.21 7.05 -2.44
CA TYR A 75 0.28 7.93 -1.40
C TYR A 75 1.78 7.74 -1.21
N SER A 76 2.44 8.77 -0.69
CA SER A 76 3.85 8.67 -0.37
C SER A 76 4.03 7.82 0.89
N TRP A 77 5.22 7.28 1.05
CA TRP A 77 5.54 6.39 2.16
C TRP A 77 6.98 6.67 2.55
N ALA A 78 7.17 7.38 3.66
CA ALA A 78 8.48 7.83 4.09
C ALA A 78 8.75 7.34 5.51
N ALA A 79 9.84 6.59 5.68
CA ALA A 79 10.23 6.07 6.98
C ALA A 79 11.73 5.78 6.97
N ASN A 80 12.43 6.23 8.01
CA ASN A 80 13.83 5.85 8.25
C ASN A 80 14.75 6.16 7.08
N GLY A 81 14.48 7.26 6.37
CA GLY A 81 15.31 7.65 5.23
C GLY A 81 14.86 7.09 3.90
N LEU A 82 13.89 6.19 3.90
CA LEU A 82 13.28 5.71 2.66
C LEU A 82 12.19 6.69 2.24
N GLU A 83 12.22 7.10 0.97
CA GLU A 83 11.16 7.89 0.37
C GLU A 83 10.63 7.12 -0.82
N SER A 84 9.36 6.76 -0.76
CA SER A 84 8.78 5.90 -1.77
C SER A 84 7.33 6.30 -2.01
N THR A 85 6.71 5.67 -3.00
CA THR A 85 5.31 5.87 -3.33
C THR A 85 4.63 4.50 -3.40
N VAL A 86 3.48 4.39 -2.74
CA VAL A 86 2.67 3.18 -2.77
C VAL A 86 1.46 3.45 -3.63
N THR A 87 1.23 2.60 -4.62
CA THR A 87 0.09 2.71 -5.53
C THR A 87 -0.71 1.41 -5.50
N TRP A 88 -2.01 1.54 -5.25
CA TRP A 88 -2.96 0.44 -5.29
C TRP A 88 -3.81 0.55 -6.54
N THR A 89 -3.98 -0.54 -7.26
CA THR A 89 -4.82 -0.60 -8.44
C THR A 89 -5.79 -1.76 -8.33
N LEU A 90 -7.07 -1.48 -8.55
CA LEU A 90 -8.13 -2.47 -8.48
C LEU A 90 -8.72 -2.65 -9.86
N THR A 91 -8.68 -3.87 -10.38
CA THR A 91 -9.21 -4.19 -11.69
C THR A 91 -10.28 -5.27 -11.53
N PRO A 92 -11.54 -4.97 -11.88
CA PRO A 92 -12.60 -5.98 -11.78
C PRO A 92 -12.29 -7.19 -12.65
N THR A 93 -12.58 -8.38 -12.13
CA THR A 93 -12.47 -9.62 -12.87
C THR A 93 -13.84 -10.29 -12.87
N GLY A 94 -13.95 -11.40 -13.62
CA GLY A 94 -15.21 -12.12 -13.65
C GLY A 94 -15.61 -12.69 -12.29
N ALA A 95 -14.64 -12.97 -11.42
CA ALA A 95 -14.89 -13.61 -10.12
C ALA A 95 -14.67 -12.66 -8.94
N GLY A 96 -14.15 -11.46 -9.19
CA GLY A 96 -13.85 -10.53 -8.09
C GLY A 96 -13.01 -9.37 -8.56
N THR A 97 -11.84 -9.20 -7.95
CA THR A 97 -10.98 -8.06 -8.24
C THR A 97 -9.52 -8.51 -8.23
N GLN A 98 -8.76 -8.05 -9.21
CA GLN A 98 -7.31 -8.16 -9.15
C GLN A 98 -6.78 -6.93 -8.44
N LEU A 99 -6.11 -7.15 -7.31
CA LEU A 99 -5.52 -6.08 -6.51
C LEU A 99 -4.02 -6.08 -6.75
N ARG A 100 -3.51 -4.90 -7.15
CA ARG A 100 -2.08 -4.72 -7.38
C ARG A 100 -1.57 -3.63 -6.47
N MET A 101 -0.45 -3.91 -5.80
CA MET A 101 0.26 -2.91 -5.02
C MET A 101 1.65 -2.74 -5.60
N GLU A 102 2.07 -1.50 -5.76
CA GLU A 102 3.44 -1.19 -6.17
C GLU A 102 4.02 -0.16 -5.22
N GLN A 103 5.14 -0.50 -4.59
CA GLN A 103 5.92 0.48 -3.83
C GLN A 103 7.20 0.74 -4.60
N GLU A 104 7.36 1.97 -5.07
CA GLU A 104 8.50 2.35 -5.90
C GLU A 104 9.33 3.42 -5.23
N GLY A 105 10.62 3.46 -5.58
CA GLY A 105 11.53 4.45 -5.04
C GLY A 105 12.69 3.88 -4.24
N PHE A 106 12.89 2.57 -4.26
CA PHE A 106 14.03 1.96 -3.57
C PHE A 106 15.29 2.24 -4.37
N ARG A 107 16.22 2.98 -3.77
CA ARG A 107 17.44 3.41 -4.45
C ARG A 107 18.57 2.41 -4.24
N PRO A 108 19.59 2.45 -5.06
CA PRO A 108 20.80 1.64 -4.80
C PRO A 108 21.33 1.92 -3.40
N GLY A 109 21.74 0.87 -2.72
CA GLY A 109 22.18 0.99 -1.33
C GLY A 109 21.07 0.80 -0.30
N GLN A 110 19.83 0.64 -0.74
CA GLN A 110 18.68 0.46 0.16
C GLN A 110 18.13 -0.96 0.11
N GLU A 111 19.02 -1.94 -0.09
CA GLU A 111 18.62 -3.34 -0.22
C GLU A 111 17.88 -3.86 1.00
N GLN A 112 18.23 -3.39 2.18
CA GLN A 112 17.54 -3.82 3.39
C GLN A 112 16.10 -3.40 3.40
N PHE A 113 15.84 -2.16 2.95
CA PHE A 113 14.46 -1.68 2.85
C PHE A 113 13.68 -2.46 1.80
N TYR A 114 14.33 -2.74 0.67
CA TYR A 114 13.69 -3.47 -0.42
C TYR A 114 13.30 -4.88 0.03
N THR A 115 14.23 -5.60 0.65
CA THR A 115 13.98 -6.96 1.13
C THR A 115 12.91 -6.95 2.22
N GLY A 116 13.01 -6.01 3.16
CA GLY A 116 12.02 -5.89 4.22
C GLY A 116 10.64 -5.61 3.70
N ALA A 117 10.54 -4.77 2.65
CA ALA A 117 9.25 -4.46 2.06
C ALA A 117 8.64 -5.68 1.38
N GLN A 118 9.46 -6.50 0.71
CA GLN A 118 8.94 -7.71 0.09
C GLN A 118 8.29 -8.63 1.12
N TYR A 119 8.94 -8.84 2.25
CA TYR A 119 8.36 -9.67 3.31
C TYR A 119 7.19 -9.00 3.99
N GLY A 120 7.30 -7.70 4.26
CA GLY A 120 6.25 -6.96 4.94
C GLY A 120 4.96 -6.93 4.15
N TRP A 121 5.04 -6.66 2.85
CA TRP A 121 3.83 -6.58 2.02
C TRP A 121 3.15 -7.92 1.86
N GLN A 122 3.92 -9.01 1.78
CA GLN A 122 3.30 -10.34 1.74
C GLN A 122 2.52 -10.61 3.01
N ARG A 123 3.06 -10.21 4.15
CA ARG A 123 2.38 -10.37 5.43
C ARG A 123 1.12 -9.51 5.49
N PHE A 124 1.22 -8.25 5.04
CA PHE A 124 0.07 -7.35 5.03
C PHE A 124 -1.02 -7.88 4.10
N PHE A 125 -0.66 -8.42 2.94
CA PHE A 125 -1.65 -9.01 2.03
C PHE A 125 -2.36 -10.19 2.69
N GLY A 126 -1.63 -11.04 3.41
CA GLY A 126 -2.26 -12.12 4.16
C GLY A 126 -3.24 -11.62 5.19
N ASN A 127 -2.86 -10.56 5.91
CA ASN A 127 -3.76 -9.93 6.89
C ASN A 127 -4.98 -9.32 6.21
N LEU A 128 -4.77 -8.69 5.04
CA LEU A 128 -5.85 -8.09 4.28
C LEU A 128 -6.87 -9.14 3.87
N GLU A 129 -6.41 -10.30 3.39
CA GLU A 129 -7.30 -11.38 3.00
C GLU A 129 -8.13 -11.86 4.20
N THR A 130 -7.50 -11.97 5.37
CA THR A 130 -8.20 -12.36 6.58
C THR A 130 -9.26 -11.32 6.97
N THR A 131 -8.91 -10.04 6.87
CA THR A 131 -9.84 -8.96 7.18
C THR A 131 -11.03 -8.99 6.23
N LEU A 132 -10.76 -9.14 4.92
CA LEU A 132 -11.83 -9.17 3.92
C LEU A 132 -12.77 -10.35 4.14
N ALA A 133 -12.25 -11.49 4.58
CA ALA A 133 -13.09 -12.67 4.82
C ALA A 133 -14.06 -12.46 5.98
N ARG A 134 -13.77 -11.53 6.89
CA ARG A 134 -14.64 -11.24 8.03
C ARG A 134 -15.62 -10.11 7.78
N LEU A 135 -15.42 -9.33 6.72
CA LEU A 135 -16.33 -8.22 6.39
C LEU A 135 -17.57 -8.72 5.67
N HIS A 136 -18.68 -8.05 5.94
CA HIS A 136 -19.97 -8.38 5.32
C HIS A 136 -20.44 -7.29 4.39
#